data_fbb427dcac8e302d04ff293bcfb82fc7
#
_entry.id   fbb427dcac8e302d04ff293bcfb82fc7
#
_cell.length_a   1.000
_cell.length_b   1.000
_cell.length_c   1.000
_cell.angle_alpha   90.00
_cell.angle_beta   90.00
_cell.angle_gamma   90.00
#
_symmetry.space_group_name_H-M   'P 1'
#
loop_
_entity.id
_entity.type
_entity.pdbx_description
1 polymer ?
#
loop_
_entity_poly.entity_id
_entity_poly.type
_entity_poly.pdbx_seq_one_letter_code
_entity_poly.pdbx_strand_id
1 'polypeptide(L)'
;MKILVTGANGYIGRHVVCKLLDQGHEVTACDVRLTEVDKRATLLEYNILSGSYLNVYDELGSPDVCLHMAWRDGFVHNSSNHMGDLSNHYKFMCSLIDGGLKQFAVMGTMHEVGYYEGAIDEDTPCFPISPYGIAKDALRRSIQLYAKSNGCILQWIRAYYIVGDDLKSNSIFAKIRTAVLEGKKSFPFTSGKNKYDFIEIDELALQISAVITQKDVSGIINCCSGKPMSLGERVEAFLKENNLDISLEYGVFPDRDYDSPCVYGSDSKIRMILSNK
;
A
#
# COMPACT_ATOMS: atom_id res chain seq x y z
N MET A 1 -22.10 -0.09 -1.76
CA MET A 1 -21.53 0.72 -0.67
C MET A 1 -20.95 1.99 -1.29
N LYS A 2 -21.02 3.10 -0.54
CA LYS A 2 -20.29 4.34 -0.89
C LYS A 2 -18.89 4.28 -0.31
N ILE A 3 -17.88 4.29 -1.16
CA ILE A 3 -16.48 4.10 -0.78
C ILE A 3 -15.68 5.33 -1.17
N LEU A 4 -15.08 5.99 -0.18
CA LEU A 4 -14.10 7.05 -0.39
C LEU A 4 -12.71 6.43 -0.52
N VAL A 5 -11.98 6.75 -1.59
CA VAL A 5 -10.59 6.34 -1.78
C VAL A 5 -9.72 7.59 -1.87
N THR A 6 -8.87 7.84 -0.87
CA THR A 6 -7.88 8.92 -0.94
C THR A 6 -6.55 8.41 -1.51
N GLY A 7 -5.82 9.24 -2.24
CA GLY A 7 -4.66 8.78 -3.00
C GLY A 7 -5.06 7.96 -4.23
N ALA A 8 -6.25 8.23 -4.76
CA ALA A 8 -6.87 7.46 -5.82
C ALA A 8 -6.10 7.52 -7.16
N ASN A 9 -5.35 8.60 -7.41
CA ASN A 9 -4.54 8.76 -8.61
C ASN A 9 -3.15 8.10 -8.50
N GLY A 10 -2.81 7.59 -7.31
CA GLY A 10 -1.59 6.83 -7.08
C GLY A 10 -1.60 5.46 -7.76
N TYR A 11 -0.43 4.81 -7.84
CA TYR A 11 -0.29 3.51 -8.51
C TYR A 11 -1.27 2.45 -7.99
N ILE A 12 -1.29 2.19 -6.69
CA ILE A 12 -2.23 1.22 -6.08
C ILE A 12 -3.66 1.76 -6.18
N GLY A 13 -3.84 3.07 -5.98
CA GLY A 13 -5.16 3.72 -5.93
C GLY A 13 -6.00 3.48 -7.17
N ARG A 14 -5.42 3.70 -8.36
CA ARG A 14 -6.16 3.50 -9.64
C ARG A 14 -6.61 2.06 -9.85
N HIS A 15 -5.77 1.07 -9.50
CA HIS A 15 -6.14 -0.34 -9.61
C HIS A 15 -7.26 -0.72 -8.63
N VAL A 16 -7.19 -0.22 -7.40
CA VAL A 16 -8.24 -0.46 -6.39
C VAL A 16 -9.54 0.23 -6.78
N VAL A 17 -9.51 1.47 -7.25
CA VAL A 17 -10.70 2.19 -7.75
C VAL A 17 -11.38 1.40 -8.87
N CYS A 18 -10.62 0.97 -9.88
CA CYS A 18 -11.13 0.16 -10.98
C CYS A 18 -11.78 -1.13 -10.46
N LYS A 19 -11.09 -1.86 -9.57
CA LYS A 19 -11.60 -3.11 -8.99
C LYS A 19 -12.92 -2.91 -8.22
N LEU A 20 -13.04 -1.85 -7.43
CA LEU A 20 -14.26 -1.54 -6.66
C LEU A 20 -15.43 -1.19 -7.57
N LEU A 21 -15.18 -0.43 -8.64
CA LEU A 21 -16.18 -0.11 -9.66
C LEU A 21 -16.67 -1.36 -10.40
N ASP A 22 -15.76 -2.27 -10.76
CA ASP A 22 -16.09 -3.55 -11.39
C ASP A 22 -16.93 -4.46 -10.48
N GLN A 23 -16.80 -4.29 -9.16
CA GLN A 23 -17.62 -4.98 -8.16
C GLN A 23 -18.98 -4.27 -7.90
N GLY A 24 -19.29 -3.18 -8.61
CA GLY A 24 -20.56 -2.47 -8.50
C GLY A 24 -20.66 -1.53 -7.30
N HIS A 25 -19.54 -1.09 -6.73
CA HIS A 25 -19.56 -0.11 -5.65
C HIS A 25 -19.61 1.33 -6.20
N GLU A 26 -20.19 2.23 -5.41
CA GLU A 26 -20.15 3.68 -5.65
C GLU A 26 -18.85 4.23 -5.07
N VAL A 27 -17.94 4.69 -5.94
CA VAL A 27 -16.61 5.12 -5.53
C VAL A 27 -16.43 6.62 -5.72
N THR A 28 -16.06 7.31 -4.64
CA THR A 28 -15.53 8.68 -4.67
C THR A 28 -14.01 8.60 -4.65
N ALA A 29 -13.39 8.93 -5.77
CA ALA A 29 -11.94 9.00 -5.93
C ALA A 29 -11.44 10.40 -5.55
N CYS A 30 -10.61 10.47 -4.52
CA CYS A 30 -10.11 11.69 -3.94
C CYS A 30 -8.58 11.77 -4.05
N ASP A 31 -8.07 12.85 -4.66
CA ASP A 31 -6.64 13.14 -4.75
C ASP A 31 -6.44 14.63 -5.08
N VAL A 32 -5.19 15.12 -5.02
CA VAL A 32 -4.82 16.48 -5.45
C VAL A 32 -4.86 16.66 -6.98
N ARG A 33 -4.84 15.56 -7.73
CA ARG A 33 -5.02 15.49 -9.19
C ARG A 33 -5.65 14.15 -9.54
N LEU A 34 -6.50 14.11 -10.57
CA LEU A 34 -7.27 12.90 -10.93
C LEU A 34 -7.18 12.63 -12.44
N THR A 35 -5.96 12.55 -12.98
CA THR A 35 -5.71 12.42 -14.42
C THR A 35 -5.75 10.97 -14.93
N GLU A 36 -5.45 9.99 -14.07
CA GLU A 36 -5.30 8.57 -14.44
C GLU A 36 -6.34 7.66 -13.76
N VAL A 37 -7.37 8.23 -13.16
CA VAL A 37 -8.43 7.51 -12.45
C VAL A 37 -9.56 7.14 -13.41
N ASP A 38 -10.17 5.97 -13.17
CA ASP A 38 -11.34 5.52 -13.91
C ASP A 38 -12.50 6.52 -13.79
N LYS A 39 -12.99 6.99 -14.94
CA LYS A 39 -14.04 8.03 -15.02
C LYS A 39 -15.43 7.57 -14.57
N ARG A 40 -15.62 6.29 -14.29
CA ARG A 40 -16.84 5.79 -13.66
C ARG A 40 -16.96 6.21 -12.19
N ALA A 41 -15.83 6.55 -11.53
CA ALA A 41 -15.83 7.09 -10.17
C ALA A 41 -16.30 8.55 -10.14
N THR A 42 -16.86 8.98 -9.01
CA THR A 42 -17.01 10.40 -8.71
C THR A 42 -15.63 10.98 -8.42
N LEU A 43 -15.17 11.91 -9.25
CA LEU A 43 -13.84 12.51 -9.14
C LEU A 43 -13.89 13.76 -8.26
N LEU A 44 -13.10 13.79 -7.18
CA LEU A 44 -13.06 14.90 -6.23
C LEU A 44 -11.61 15.33 -5.96
N GLU A 45 -11.20 16.45 -6.53
CA GLU A 45 -9.90 17.05 -6.21
C GLU A 45 -9.93 17.66 -4.83
N TYR A 46 -9.18 17.08 -3.90
CA TYR A 46 -9.12 17.52 -2.51
C TYR A 46 -7.73 17.26 -1.93
N ASN A 47 -7.18 18.27 -1.26
CA ASN A 47 -5.89 18.13 -0.57
C ASN A 47 -6.11 17.77 0.90
N ILE A 48 -5.93 16.50 1.23
CA ILE A 48 -6.06 16.00 2.61
C ILE A 48 -5.00 16.57 3.57
N LEU A 49 -3.97 17.25 3.06
CA LEU A 49 -2.93 17.90 3.86
C LEU A 49 -3.18 19.41 4.06
N SER A 50 -4.34 19.92 3.67
CA SER A 50 -4.70 21.36 3.79
C SER A 50 -4.78 21.85 5.24
N GLY A 51 -4.98 20.93 6.20
CA GLY A 51 -5.10 21.26 7.63
C GLY A 51 -6.48 21.79 8.05
N SER A 52 -7.43 21.92 7.11
CA SER A 52 -8.82 22.31 7.39
C SER A 52 -9.74 21.14 7.11
N TYR A 53 -10.45 20.64 8.13
CA TYR A 53 -11.29 19.43 8.06
C TYR A 53 -12.69 19.63 8.61
N LEU A 54 -13.16 20.88 8.68
CA LEU A 54 -14.52 21.18 9.11
C LEU A 54 -15.50 20.57 8.10
N ASN A 55 -16.46 19.77 8.58
CA ASN A 55 -17.46 19.07 7.75
C ASN A 55 -16.89 18.15 6.66
N VAL A 56 -15.63 17.73 6.76
CA VAL A 56 -14.94 16.92 5.75
C VAL A 56 -15.70 15.62 5.41
N TYR A 57 -16.39 15.00 6.36
CA TYR A 57 -17.18 13.78 6.12
C TYR A 57 -18.28 14.02 5.08
N ASP A 58 -19.04 15.13 5.24
CA ASP A 58 -20.13 15.49 4.31
C ASP A 58 -19.57 15.99 2.98
N GLU A 59 -18.52 16.79 3.00
CA GLU A 59 -17.84 17.29 1.79
C GLU A 59 -17.31 16.15 0.91
N LEU A 60 -16.89 15.04 1.52
CA LEU A 60 -16.41 13.85 0.82
C LEU A 60 -17.51 12.81 0.54
N GLY A 61 -18.79 13.21 0.66
CA GLY A 61 -19.95 12.43 0.22
C GLY A 61 -20.53 11.47 1.26
N SER A 62 -20.23 11.65 2.54
CA SER A 62 -20.73 10.82 3.66
C SER A 62 -20.55 9.32 3.37
N PRO A 63 -19.31 8.84 3.19
CA PRO A 63 -19.03 7.47 2.77
C PRO A 63 -19.34 6.44 3.85
N ASP A 64 -19.71 5.22 3.44
CA ASP A 64 -19.85 4.06 4.33
C ASP A 64 -18.49 3.61 4.87
N VAL A 65 -17.45 3.69 4.02
CA VAL A 65 -16.07 3.33 4.33
C VAL A 65 -15.09 4.26 3.63
N CYS A 66 -14.00 4.60 4.30
CA CYS A 66 -12.87 5.32 3.71
C CYS A 66 -11.66 4.39 3.60
N LEU A 67 -11.10 4.29 2.40
CA LEU A 67 -9.77 3.71 2.15
C LEU A 67 -8.76 4.85 2.01
N HIS A 68 -7.92 5.02 3.03
CA HIS A 68 -6.90 6.05 3.06
C HIS A 68 -5.56 5.54 2.53
N MET A 69 -5.24 5.88 1.28
CA MET A 69 -3.98 5.52 0.62
C MET A 69 -3.12 6.74 0.29
N ALA A 70 -3.66 7.96 0.41
CA ALA A 70 -2.89 9.17 0.18
C ALA A 70 -1.67 9.22 1.11
N TRP A 71 -0.49 9.29 0.51
CA TRP A 71 0.78 9.40 1.23
C TRP A 71 1.86 9.97 0.31
N ARG A 72 2.44 11.10 0.69
CA ARG A 72 3.51 11.75 -0.09
C ARG A 72 4.84 11.00 0.09
N ASP A 73 5.63 10.91 -0.98
CA ASP A 73 6.98 10.35 -0.97
C ASP A 73 7.09 8.88 -0.53
N GLY A 74 6.06 8.05 -0.72
CA GLY A 74 6.05 6.65 -0.25
C GLY A 74 7.24 5.78 -0.67
N PHE A 75 7.95 6.16 -1.75
CA PHE A 75 9.16 5.48 -2.22
C PHE A 75 10.48 6.16 -1.78
N VAL A 76 10.41 7.29 -1.09
CA VAL A 76 11.57 8.03 -0.56
C VAL A 76 11.57 7.91 0.95
N HIS A 77 11.96 6.75 1.48
CA HIS A 77 11.76 6.37 2.89
C HIS A 77 12.37 7.34 3.91
N ASN A 78 13.38 8.12 3.51
CA ASN A 78 14.05 9.11 4.37
C ASN A 78 13.53 10.55 4.18
N SER A 79 12.43 10.75 3.44
CA SER A 79 11.82 12.08 3.29
C SER A 79 11.35 12.64 4.64
N SER A 80 11.66 13.91 4.90
CA SER A 80 11.16 14.63 6.08
C SER A 80 9.64 14.85 6.05
N ASN A 81 9.04 14.74 4.86
CA ASN A 81 7.60 14.90 4.68
C ASN A 81 6.79 13.85 5.44
N HIS A 82 7.33 12.65 5.67
CA HIS A 82 6.61 11.63 6.43
C HIS A 82 6.25 12.09 7.84
N MET A 83 7.19 12.72 8.53
CA MET A 83 6.94 13.26 9.87
C MET A 83 6.22 14.60 9.82
N GLY A 84 6.51 15.43 8.80
CA GLY A 84 5.87 16.74 8.62
C GLY A 84 4.36 16.64 8.39
N ASP A 85 3.91 15.66 7.63
CA ASP A 85 2.50 15.48 7.27
C ASP A 85 1.71 14.64 8.30
N LEU A 86 2.39 13.97 9.24
CA LEU A 86 1.79 13.00 10.16
C LEU A 86 0.56 13.54 10.90
N SER A 87 0.66 14.76 11.44
CA SER A 87 -0.43 15.38 12.19
C SER A 87 -1.64 15.70 11.30
N ASN A 88 -1.43 16.01 10.03
CA ASN A 88 -2.52 16.27 9.08
C ASN A 88 -3.25 14.97 8.71
N HIS A 89 -2.52 13.89 8.47
CA HIS A 89 -3.14 12.56 8.29
C HIS A 89 -4.00 12.18 9.50
N TYR A 90 -3.46 12.32 10.71
CA TYR A 90 -4.19 12.01 11.94
C TYR A 90 -5.45 12.85 12.10
N LYS A 91 -5.35 14.18 11.96
CA LYS A 91 -6.50 15.10 12.07
C LYS A 91 -7.58 14.82 11.03
N PHE A 92 -7.18 14.58 9.78
CA PHE A 92 -8.09 14.20 8.70
C PHE A 92 -8.89 12.94 9.06
N MET A 93 -8.21 11.89 9.53
CA MET A 93 -8.85 10.64 9.90
C MET A 93 -9.79 10.81 11.11
N CYS A 94 -9.38 11.55 12.14
CA CYS A 94 -10.23 11.85 13.28
C CYS A 94 -11.50 12.60 12.84
N SER A 95 -11.37 13.63 11.99
CA SER A 95 -12.50 14.42 11.52
C SER A 95 -13.51 13.60 10.70
N LEU A 96 -13.06 12.61 9.92
CA LEU A 96 -13.97 11.68 9.25
C LEU A 96 -14.73 10.79 10.26
N ILE A 97 -14.04 10.30 11.27
CA ILE A 97 -14.66 9.47 12.33
C ILE A 97 -15.68 10.31 13.13
N ASP A 98 -15.33 11.55 13.51
CA ASP A 98 -16.20 12.47 14.23
C ASP A 98 -17.43 12.84 13.40
N GLY A 99 -17.28 12.97 12.07
CA GLY A 99 -18.36 13.20 11.13
C GLY A 99 -19.33 12.02 10.95
N GLY A 100 -18.96 10.85 11.43
CA GLY A 100 -19.87 9.69 11.42
C GLY A 100 -19.35 8.44 10.69
N LEU A 101 -18.12 8.46 10.15
CA LEU A 101 -17.54 7.30 9.47
C LEU A 101 -17.43 6.10 10.42
N LYS A 102 -17.95 4.93 10.00
CA LYS A 102 -18.01 3.72 10.82
C LYS A 102 -16.97 2.68 10.48
N GLN A 103 -16.34 2.78 9.32
CA GLN A 103 -15.28 1.86 8.88
C GLN A 103 -14.17 2.64 8.20
N PHE A 104 -12.95 2.43 8.66
CA PHE A 104 -11.76 3.07 8.12
C PHE A 104 -10.72 2.00 7.75
N ALA A 105 -10.29 1.98 6.50
CA ALA A 105 -9.16 1.19 6.05
C ALA A 105 -8.00 2.11 5.71
N VAL A 106 -6.79 1.76 6.13
CA VAL A 106 -5.60 2.59 5.94
C VAL A 106 -4.49 1.76 5.32
N MET A 107 -3.86 2.31 4.29
CA MET A 107 -2.70 1.69 3.67
C MET A 107 -1.46 1.84 4.55
N GLY A 108 -1.07 0.76 5.19
CA GLY A 108 0.16 0.58 5.94
C GLY A 108 1.28 0.02 5.06
N THR A 109 2.30 -0.52 5.69
CA THR A 109 3.49 -1.07 5.04
C THR A 109 4.19 -2.10 5.92
N MET A 110 4.87 -3.08 5.33
CA MET A 110 5.74 -3.98 6.06
C MET A 110 6.93 -3.24 6.74
N HIS A 111 7.32 -2.08 6.23
CA HIS A 111 8.41 -1.27 6.79
C HIS A 111 8.13 -0.73 8.20
N GLU A 112 6.89 -0.84 8.70
CA GLU A 112 6.54 -0.56 10.10
C GLU A 112 7.23 -1.55 11.07
N VAL A 113 7.50 -2.76 10.61
CA VAL A 113 8.11 -3.82 11.43
C VAL A 113 9.61 -3.61 11.60
N GLY A 114 10.29 -3.05 10.57
CA GLY A 114 11.74 -2.95 10.55
C GLY A 114 12.41 -4.25 10.13
N TYR A 115 13.60 -4.55 10.68
CA TYR A 115 14.27 -5.82 10.42
C TYR A 115 13.53 -6.98 11.09
N TYR A 116 13.20 -7.99 10.30
CA TYR A 116 12.53 -9.19 10.79
C TYR A 116 12.79 -10.37 9.85
N GLU A 117 12.98 -11.56 10.40
CA GLU A 117 13.16 -12.78 9.63
C GLU A 117 11.95 -13.71 9.80
N GLY A 118 11.38 -14.13 8.67
CA GLY A 118 10.23 -15.02 8.63
C GLY A 118 8.91 -14.33 8.35
N ALA A 119 7.82 -14.92 8.84
CA ALA A 119 6.45 -14.46 8.62
C ALA A 119 6.10 -13.30 9.54
N ILE A 120 5.71 -12.17 8.97
CA ILE A 120 5.14 -11.02 9.69
C ILE A 120 3.64 -11.25 9.86
N ASP A 121 3.15 -11.17 11.08
CA ASP A 121 1.74 -11.20 11.43
C ASP A 121 1.31 -9.91 12.16
N GLU A 122 0.11 -9.92 12.76
CA GLU A 122 -0.42 -8.78 13.49
C GLU A 122 0.27 -8.53 14.84
N ASP A 123 0.82 -9.58 15.46
CA ASP A 123 1.47 -9.55 16.77
C ASP A 123 2.99 -9.29 16.65
N THR A 124 3.53 -9.31 15.43
CA THR A 124 4.96 -9.05 15.19
C THR A 124 5.35 -7.66 15.68
N PRO A 125 6.36 -7.55 16.58
CA PRO A 125 6.79 -6.27 17.11
C PRO A 125 7.28 -5.32 16.02
N CYS A 126 6.97 -4.02 16.17
CA CYS A 126 7.36 -2.98 15.22
C CYS A 126 8.54 -2.16 15.76
N PHE A 127 9.65 -2.19 15.03
CA PHE A 127 10.87 -1.41 15.28
C PHE A 127 11.36 -0.77 13.96
N PRO A 128 10.58 0.17 13.40
CA PRO A 128 10.88 0.76 12.10
C PRO A 128 12.21 1.51 12.12
N ILE A 129 12.98 1.39 11.02
CA ILE A 129 14.33 1.96 10.87
C ILE A 129 14.38 3.12 9.86
N SER A 130 13.23 3.61 9.41
CA SER A 130 13.15 4.74 8.48
C SER A 130 12.06 5.73 8.89
N PRO A 131 12.18 7.03 8.59
CA PRO A 131 11.12 8.02 8.82
C PRO A 131 9.76 7.59 8.26
N TYR A 132 9.73 6.92 7.10
CA TYR A 132 8.52 6.35 6.52
C TYR A 132 7.85 5.32 7.44
N GLY A 133 8.60 4.30 7.84
CA GLY A 133 8.09 3.25 8.72
C GLY A 133 7.67 3.80 10.09
N ILE A 134 8.48 4.71 10.67
CA ILE A 134 8.19 5.39 11.95
C ILE A 134 6.88 6.15 11.86
N ALA A 135 6.68 6.97 10.82
CA ALA A 135 5.47 7.77 10.65
C ALA A 135 4.23 6.89 10.46
N LYS A 136 4.34 5.82 9.68
CA LYS A 136 3.25 4.86 9.47
C LYS A 136 2.88 4.13 10.76
N ASP A 137 3.85 3.63 11.53
CA ASP A 137 3.60 2.96 12.82
C ASP A 137 3.01 3.92 13.86
N ALA A 138 3.53 5.16 13.95
CA ALA A 138 3.00 6.20 14.84
C ALA A 138 1.53 6.55 14.49
N LEU A 139 1.22 6.72 13.21
CA LEU A 139 -0.16 6.95 12.76
C LEU A 139 -1.06 5.78 13.10
N ARG A 140 -0.61 4.56 12.83
CA ARG A 140 -1.36 3.33 13.14
C ARG A 140 -1.74 3.26 14.61
N ARG A 141 -0.78 3.39 15.49
CA ARG A 141 -0.99 3.32 16.94
C ARG A 141 -1.94 4.39 17.44
N SER A 142 -1.76 5.62 16.96
CA SER A 142 -2.58 6.75 17.37
C SER A 142 -4.03 6.61 16.90
N ILE A 143 -4.24 6.28 15.62
CA ILE A 143 -5.60 6.18 15.08
C ILE A 143 -6.33 4.92 15.56
N GLN A 144 -5.61 3.85 15.88
CA GLN A 144 -6.20 2.64 16.44
C GLN A 144 -6.90 2.92 17.79
N LEU A 145 -6.26 3.71 18.65
CA LEU A 145 -6.86 4.13 19.92
C LEU A 145 -8.07 5.02 19.68
N TYR A 146 -7.96 5.98 18.77
CA TYR A 146 -9.05 6.90 18.46
C TYR A 146 -10.25 6.19 17.86
N ALA A 147 -10.06 5.34 16.86
CA ALA A 147 -11.11 4.55 16.23
C ALA A 147 -11.83 3.65 17.24
N LYS A 148 -11.08 2.96 18.11
CA LYS A 148 -11.64 2.12 19.18
C LYS A 148 -12.52 2.91 20.13
N SER A 149 -12.08 4.10 20.56
CA SER A 149 -12.84 4.96 21.48
C SER A 149 -14.14 5.51 20.87
N ASN A 150 -14.21 5.60 19.54
CA ASN A 150 -15.35 6.14 18.79
C ASN A 150 -16.19 5.06 18.08
N GLY A 151 -15.93 3.78 18.37
CA GLY A 151 -16.69 2.66 17.76
C GLY A 151 -16.53 2.55 16.24
N CYS A 152 -15.42 3.03 15.68
CA CYS A 152 -15.09 2.89 14.28
C CYS A 152 -14.25 1.63 14.05
N ILE A 153 -14.63 0.82 13.07
CA ILE A 153 -13.84 -0.35 12.65
C ILE A 153 -12.60 0.14 11.93
N LEU A 154 -11.43 -0.24 12.42
CA LEU A 154 -10.15 0.07 11.76
C LEU A 154 -9.55 -1.19 11.14
N GLN A 155 -9.20 -1.08 9.85
CA GLN A 155 -8.47 -2.08 9.08
C GLN A 155 -7.15 -1.46 8.64
N TRP A 156 -6.03 -1.95 9.16
CA TRP A 156 -4.70 -1.47 8.80
C TRP A 156 -4.03 -2.46 7.84
N ILE A 157 -3.92 -2.07 6.58
CA ILE A 157 -3.50 -2.94 5.48
C ILE A 157 -1.98 -2.83 5.31
N ARG A 158 -1.24 -3.89 5.60
CA ARG A 158 0.19 -3.97 5.28
C ARG A 158 0.38 -4.55 3.89
N ALA A 159 0.97 -3.77 2.98
CA ALA A 159 1.43 -4.25 1.69
C ALA A 159 2.90 -4.63 1.72
N TYR A 160 3.26 -5.50 0.79
CA TYR A 160 4.59 -6.05 0.61
C TYR A 160 5.20 -5.60 -0.72
N TYR A 161 6.05 -6.40 -1.36
CA TYR A 161 6.71 -6.02 -2.60
C TYR A 161 5.77 -6.18 -3.80
N ILE A 162 5.38 -5.06 -4.39
CA ILE A 162 4.40 -5.03 -5.47
C ILE A 162 5.11 -5.21 -6.82
N VAL A 163 4.56 -6.09 -7.64
CA VAL A 163 4.99 -6.33 -9.01
C VAL A 163 3.90 -5.82 -9.96
N GLY A 164 4.29 -5.14 -11.03
CA GLY A 164 3.34 -4.65 -12.02
C GLY A 164 3.99 -3.73 -13.07
N ASP A 165 3.18 -2.89 -13.69
CA ASP A 165 3.53 -2.10 -14.86
C ASP A 165 3.96 -0.66 -14.57
N ASP A 166 4.09 -0.27 -13.30
CA ASP A 166 4.44 1.09 -12.91
C ASP A 166 5.87 1.47 -13.35
N LEU A 167 5.97 2.44 -14.24
CA LEU A 167 7.25 3.03 -14.69
C LEU A 167 7.70 4.22 -13.83
N LYS A 168 6.83 4.74 -12.97
CA LYS A 168 7.10 5.97 -12.18
C LYS A 168 7.68 5.66 -10.80
N SER A 169 7.63 4.39 -10.36
CA SER A 169 8.15 3.99 -9.05
C SER A 169 9.66 3.78 -9.06
N ASN A 170 10.24 3.74 -7.85
CA ASN A 170 11.65 3.36 -7.66
C ASN A 170 11.82 1.83 -7.50
N SER A 171 10.82 1.02 -7.87
CA SER A 171 10.91 -0.44 -7.78
C SER A 171 11.99 -0.98 -8.72
N ILE A 172 12.52 -2.16 -8.39
CA ILE A 172 13.48 -2.86 -9.25
C ILE A 172 12.88 -3.16 -10.62
N PHE A 173 11.57 -3.48 -10.67
CA PHE A 173 10.84 -3.79 -11.90
C PHE A 173 10.72 -2.56 -12.82
N ALA A 174 10.40 -1.39 -12.27
CA ALA A 174 10.37 -0.13 -13.00
C ALA A 174 11.77 0.25 -13.54
N LYS A 175 12.82 0.09 -12.73
CA LYS A 175 14.20 0.37 -13.15
C LYS A 175 14.65 -0.54 -14.29
N ILE A 176 14.30 -1.82 -14.26
CA ILE A 176 14.61 -2.77 -15.33
C ILE A 176 13.87 -2.38 -16.63
N ARG A 177 12.57 -2.08 -16.55
CA ARG A 177 11.82 -1.59 -17.73
C ARG A 177 12.45 -0.34 -18.33
N THR A 178 12.85 0.61 -17.49
CA THR A 178 13.55 1.83 -17.93
C THR A 178 14.88 1.49 -18.61
N ALA A 179 15.68 0.59 -18.04
CA ALA A 179 16.94 0.16 -18.62
C ALA A 179 16.75 -0.48 -20.01
N VAL A 180 15.71 -1.28 -20.19
CA VAL A 180 15.35 -1.86 -21.50
C VAL A 180 14.95 -0.78 -22.50
N LEU A 181 14.14 0.20 -22.09
CA LEU A 181 13.74 1.34 -22.94
C LEU A 181 14.96 2.20 -23.34
N GLU A 182 15.99 2.28 -22.49
CA GLU A 182 17.26 2.93 -22.78
C GLU A 182 18.19 2.06 -23.67
N GLY A 183 17.77 0.88 -24.09
CA GLY A 183 18.54 -0.03 -24.94
C GLY A 183 19.63 -0.80 -24.24
N LYS A 184 19.67 -0.82 -22.90
CA LYS A 184 20.66 -1.60 -22.13
C LYS A 184 20.43 -3.09 -22.30
N LYS A 185 21.52 -3.87 -22.38
CA LYS A 185 21.50 -5.34 -22.53
C LYS A 185 21.82 -6.06 -21.22
N SER A 186 22.30 -5.34 -20.22
CA SER A 186 22.56 -5.87 -18.88
C SER A 186 22.10 -4.91 -17.81
N PHE A 187 21.81 -5.44 -16.63
CA PHE A 187 21.35 -4.71 -15.47
C PHE A 187 22.16 -5.15 -14.23
N PRO A 188 22.89 -4.22 -13.58
CA PRO A 188 23.68 -4.53 -12.39
C PRO A 188 22.74 -4.96 -11.24
N PHE A 189 23.05 -6.07 -10.60
CA PHE A 189 22.20 -6.69 -9.63
C PHE A 189 22.95 -7.09 -8.36
N THR A 190 22.21 -7.38 -7.27
CA THR A 190 22.75 -7.92 -6.03
C THR A 190 23.00 -9.43 -6.18
N SER A 191 23.25 -10.16 -5.08
CA SER A 191 23.26 -11.64 -5.14
C SER A 191 21.91 -12.22 -5.58
N GLY A 192 20.82 -11.49 -5.41
CA GLY A 192 19.46 -11.95 -5.70
C GLY A 192 18.92 -13.01 -4.75
N LYS A 193 19.63 -13.35 -3.66
CA LYS A 193 19.31 -14.48 -2.78
C LYS A 193 18.24 -14.17 -1.73
N ASN A 194 18.13 -12.90 -1.32
CA ASN A 194 17.15 -12.50 -0.30
C ASN A 194 15.73 -12.76 -0.79
N LYS A 195 14.91 -13.32 0.09
CA LYS A 195 13.54 -13.72 -0.21
C LYS A 195 12.54 -12.71 0.34
N TYR A 196 11.59 -12.34 -0.50
CA TYR A 196 10.55 -11.38 -0.19
C TYR A 196 9.18 -11.91 -0.62
N ASP A 197 8.14 -11.34 -0.04
CA ASP A 197 6.76 -11.59 -0.46
C ASP A 197 6.41 -10.67 -1.63
N PHE A 198 6.30 -11.24 -2.82
CA PHE A 198 5.89 -10.50 -4.01
C PHE A 198 4.41 -10.73 -4.29
N ILE A 199 3.71 -9.66 -4.59
CA ILE A 199 2.29 -9.69 -4.96
C ILE A 199 2.08 -8.88 -6.25
N GLU A 200 1.33 -9.44 -7.20
CA GLU A 200 0.92 -8.72 -8.40
C GLU A 200 -0.06 -7.60 -8.05
N ILE A 201 0.01 -6.47 -8.76
CA ILE A 201 -0.82 -5.30 -8.46
C ILE A 201 -2.32 -5.60 -8.52
N ASP A 202 -2.76 -6.43 -9.46
CA ASP A 202 -4.17 -6.80 -9.61
C ASP A 202 -4.65 -7.68 -8.45
N GLU A 203 -3.80 -8.58 -7.97
CA GLU A 203 -4.08 -9.40 -6.78
C GLU A 203 -4.12 -8.52 -5.53
N LEU A 204 -3.19 -7.58 -5.39
CA LEU A 204 -3.20 -6.62 -4.28
C LEU A 204 -4.50 -5.79 -4.29
N ALA A 205 -4.91 -5.30 -5.45
CA ALA A 205 -6.15 -4.53 -5.60
C ALA A 205 -7.39 -5.39 -5.25
N LEU A 206 -7.40 -6.67 -5.64
CA LEU A 206 -8.44 -7.62 -5.26
C LEU A 206 -8.46 -7.82 -3.73
N GLN A 207 -7.32 -8.05 -3.11
CA GLN A 207 -7.23 -8.25 -1.66
C GLN A 207 -7.66 -6.99 -0.89
N ILE A 208 -7.21 -5.80 -1.27
CA ILE A 208 -7.62 -4.54 -0.66
C ILE A 208 -9.13 -4.35 -0.79
N SER A 209 -9.69 -4.57 -1.98
CA SER A 209 -11.14 -4.45 -2.19
C SER A 209 -11.93 -5.44 -1.33
N ALA A 210 -11.38 -6.66 -1.14
CA ALA A 210 -11.98 -7.67 -0.26
C ALA A 210 -11.96 -7.24 1.21
N VAL A 211 -10.84 -6.66 1.67
CA VAL A 211 -10.71 -6.16 3.05
C VAL A 211 -11.74 -5.08 3.36
N ILE A 212 -11.89 -4.09 2.50
CA ILE A 212 -12.75 -2.93 2.80
C ILE A 212 -14.24 -3.17 2.61
N THR A 213 -14.61 -4.26 1.95
CA THR A 213 -16.02 -4.61 1.69
C THR A 213 -16.61 -5.60 2.72
N GLN A 214 -15.87 -5.90 3.78
CA GLN A 214 -16.30 -6.71 4.93
C GLN A 214 -15.99 -6.01 6.25
N LYS A 215 -16.60 -6.45 7.36
CA LYS A 215 -16.47 -5.86 8.71
C LYS A 215 -16.04 -6.85 9.78
N ASP A 216 -16.01 -8.14 9.46
CA ASP A 216 -15.81 -9.22 10.44
C ASP A 216 -14.32 -9.35 10.84
N VAL A 217 -13.42 -9.06 9.92
CA VAL A 217 -11.98 -9.09 10.15
C VAL A 217 -11.43 -7.66 10.16
N SER A 218 -10.83 -7.28 11.29
CA SER A 218 -10.30 -5.92 11.52
C SER A 218 -8.88 -5.94 12.10
N GLY A 219 -8.35 -4.78 12.46
CA GLY A 219 -6.98 -4.61 12.93
C GLY A 219 -5.96 -4.68 11.80
N ILE A 220 -4.79 -5.22 12.07
CA ILE A 220 -3.73 -5.37 11.05
C ILE A 220 -4.06 -6.56 10.15
N ILE A 221 -4.03 -6.32 8.83
CA ILE A 221 -4.29 -7.32 7.79
C ILE A 221 -3.17 -7.22 6.75
N ASN A 222 -2.45 -8.31 6.54
CA ASN A 222 -1.44 -8.37 5.50
C ASN A 222 -2.10 -8.68 4.15
N CYS A 223 -1.96 -7.78 3.18
CA CYS A 223 -2.27 -8.03 1.79
C CYS A 223 -0.99 -8.50 1.10
N CYS A 224 -0.87 -9.80 0.94
CA CYS A 224 0.37 -10.48 0.58
C CYS A 224 0.10 -11.81 -0.12
N SER A 225 1.15 -12.42 -0.69
CA SER A 225 1.07 -13.77 -1.26
C SER A 225 1.24 -14.87 -0.20
N GLY A 226 1.92 -14.56 0.90
CA GLY A 226 2.32 -15.53 1.93
C GLY A 226 3.41 -16.52 1.47
N LYS A 227 3.99 -16.30 0.27
CA LYS A 227 4.95 -17.20 -0.36
C LYS A 227 6.25 -16.46 -0.68
N PRO A 228 7.27 -16.57 0.16
CA PRO A 228 8.54 -15.89 -0.11
C PRO A 228 9.24 -16.50 -1.32
N MET A 229 9.74 -15.63 -2.19
CA MET A 229 10.54 -15.98 -3.38
C MET A 229 11.82 -15.16 -3.39
N SER A 230 12.92 -15.69 -3.91
CA SER A 230 14.15 -14.89 -4.01
C SER A 230 13.99 -13.76 -5.01
N LEU A 231 14.69 -12.65 -4.77
CA LEU A 231 14.64 -11.49 -5.66
C LEU A 231 15.10 -11.87 -7.07
N GLY A 232 16.13 -12.72 -7.18
CA GLY A 232 16.62 -13.22 -8.47
C GLY A 232 15.57 -14.00 -9.22
N GLU A 233 14.98 -15.05 -8.60
CA GLU A 233 13.92 -15.85 -9.22
C GLU A 233 12.73 -14.98 -9.67
N ARG A 234 12.29 -14.03 -8.84
CA ARG A 234 11.15 -13.18 -9.21
C ARG A 234 11.48 -12.23 -10.36
N VAL A 235 12.69 -11.66 -10.37
CA VAL A 235 13.10 -10.78 -11.48
C VAL A 235 13.28 -11.56 -12.76
N GLU A 236 13.91 -12.74 -12.74
CA GLU A 236 14.04 -13.60 -13.93
C GLU A 236 12.67 -14.02 -14.50
N ALA A 237 11.73 -14.38 -13.61
CA ALA A 237 10.34 -14.65 -14.03
C ALA A 237 9.70 -13.41 -14.70
N PHE A 238 9.86 -12.23 -14.11
CA PHE A 238 9.36 -10.97 -14.66
C PHE A 238 9.94 -10.64 -16.04
N LEU A 239 11.25 -10.87 -16.25
CA LEU A 239 11.90 -10.69 -17.56
C LEU A 239 11.27 -11.60 -18.61
N LYS A 240 11.06 -12.85 -18.27
CA LYS A 240 10.45 -13.86 -19.16
C LYS A 240 8.98 -13.55 -19.46
N GLU A 241 8.19 -13.25 -18.44
CA GLU A 241 6.76 -12.91 -18.54
C GLU A 241 6.50 -11.69 -19.43
N ASN A 242 7.42 -10.72 -19.41
CA ASN A 242 7.31 -9.46 -20.17
C ASN A 242 8.15 -9.45 -21.45
N ASN A 243 8.80 -10.55 -21.84
CA ASN A 243 9.68 -10.66 -23.02
C ASN A 243 10.77 -9.57 -23.05
N LEU A 244 11.39 -9.27 -21.90
CA LEU A 244 12.42 -8.26 -21.77
C LEU A 244 13.81 -8.86 -22.07
N ASP A 245 14.48 -8.36 -23.13
CA ASP A 245 15.80 -8.80 -23.57
C ASP A 245 16.91 -8.06 -22.81
N ILE A 246 17.11 -8.41 -21.55
CA ILE A 246 18.15 -7.87 -20.67
C ILE A 246 18.62 -8.95 -19.71
N SER A 247 19.92 -9.06 -19.45
CA SER A 247 20.51 -10.03 -18.53
C SER A 247 20.84 -9.38 -17.18
N LEU A 248 20.78 -10.15 -16.08
CA LEU A 248 21.18 -9.69 -14.74
C LEU A 248 22.66 -9.94 -14.51
N GLU A 249 23.39 -8.92 -14.08
CA GLU A 249 24.78 -9.00 -13.64
C GLU A 249 24.82 -9.20 -12.12
N TYR A 250 24.74 -10.44 -11.68
CA TYR A 250 24.70 -10.81 -10.26
C TYR A 250 25.98 -10.41 -9.52
N GLY A 251 25.82 -9.92 -8.27
CA GLY A 251 26.93 -9.60 -7.38
C GLY A 251 27.67 -8.28 -7.68
N VAL A 252 27.17 -7.47 -8.63
CA VAL A 252 27.72 -6.13 -8.90
C VAL A 252 27.45 -5.20 -7.71
N PHE A 253 26.27 -5.28 -7.11
CA PHE A 253 25.97 -4.59 -5.86
C PHE A 253 26.06 -5.56 -4.67
N PRO A 254 26.61 -5.13 -3.53
CA PRO A 254 26.56 -5.92 -2.31
C PRO A 254 25.11 -6.06 -1.83
N ASP A 255 24.83 -7.18 -1.19
CA ASP A 255 23.61 -7.30 -0.40
C ASP A 255 23.69 -6.33 0.79
N ARG A 256 22.56 -5.80 1.22
CA ARG A 256 22.51 -4.82 2.30
C ARG A 256 22.38 -5.54 3.64
N ASP A 257 23.25 -5.21 4.59
CA ASP A 257 23.27 -5.85 5.91
C ASP A 257 21.97 -5.64 6.71
N TYR A 258 21.19 -4.61 6.37
CA TYR A 258 19.90 -4.32 7.01
C TYR A 258 18.70 -4.99 6.32
N ASP A 259 18.90 -5.64 5.18
CA ASP A 259 17.86 -6.42 4.50
C ASP A 259 17.78 -7.82 5.11
N SER A 260 16.59 -8.24 5.49
CA SER A 260 16.35 -9.60 5.98
C SER A 260 16.63 -10.63 4.86
N PRO A 261 17.28 -11.77 5.18
CA PRO A 261 17.47 -12.83 4.22
C PRO A 261 16.15 -13.48 3.75
N CYS A 262 15.10 -13.43 4.58
CA CYS A 262 13.77 -13.91 4.24
C CYS A 262 12.70 -13.19 5.05
N VAL A 263 11.80 -12.44 4.39
CA VAL A 263 10.67 -11.77 5.04
C VAL A 263 9.42 -11.84 4.18
N TYR A 264 8.28 -12.18 4.79
CA TYR A 264 7.00 -12.34 4.09
C TYR A 264 5.82 -12.10 5.03
N GLY A 265 4.62 -11.90 4.50
CA GLY A 265 3.40 -11.71 5.29
C GLY A 265 2.74 -13.04 5.66
N SER A 266 2.20 -13.13 6.88
CA SER A 266 1.21 -14.17 7.18
C SER A 266 -0.10 -13.83 6.45
N ASP A 267 -0.54 -14.72 5.57
CA ASP A 267 -1.73 -14.56 4.74
C ASP A 267 -3.02 -15.11 5.39
N SER A 268 -2.96 -15.49 6.67
CA SER A 268 -4.07 -16.14 7.38
C SER A 268 -5.36 -15.32 7.35
N LYS A 269 -5.30 -14.02 7.67
CA LYS A 269 -6.46 -13.14 7.66
C LYS A 269 -6.99 -12.88 6.25
N ILE A 270 -6.10 -12.62 5.30
CA ILE A 270 -6.56 -12.35 3.93
C ILE A 270 -7.16 -13.59 3.28
N ARG A 271 -6.63 -14.79 3.53
CA ARG A 271 -7.27 -16.05 3.11
C ARG A 271 -8.67 -16.22 3.71
N MET A 272 -8.83 -15.94 5.01
CA MET A 272 -10.14 -15.99 5.65
C MET A 272 -11.15 -15.03 4.98
N ILE A 273 -10.72 -13.79 4.69
CA ILE A 273 -11.57 -12.79 4.02
C ILE A 273 -11.97 -13.26 2.62
N LEU A 274 -11.03 -13.80 1.85
CA LEU A 274 -11.28 -14.26 0.47
C LEU A 274 -12.13 -15.53 0.40
N SER A 275 -12.07 -16.40 1.42
CA SER A 275 -12.88 -17.64 1.47
C SER A 275 -14.34 -17.40 1.84
N ASN A 276 -14.68 -16.23 2.40
CA ASN A 276 -16.04 -15.87 2.80
C ASN A 276 -16.79 -15.05 1.73
N LYS A 277 -16.19 -14.87 0.55
CA LYS A 277 -16.79 -14.25 -0.63
C LYS A 277 -17.24 -15.30 -1.64
#